data_834fad8202ccae4591a09bf2457205a4
#
_entry.id   834fad8202ccae4591a09bf2457205a4
#
_cell.length_a   1.000
_cell.length_b   1.000
_cell.length_c   1.000
_cell.angle_alpha   90.00
_cell.angle_beta   90.00
_cell.angle_gamma   90.00
#
_symmetry.space_group_name_H-M   'P 1'
#
loop_
_entity.id
_entity.type
_entity.pdbx_description
1 polymer ?
#
loop_
_entity_poly.entity_id
_entity_poly.type
_entity_poly.pdbx_seq_one_letter_code
_entity_poly.pdbx_strand_id
1 'polypeptide(L)'
;MERNFTLLTDFYELTMMQGYLKSGKHQERVIFDMFYRKNPCGNGFAICCGLEQVVEYIRNLNFSEEDIDYLRSLGTFDEDFIEYLRGFHFTGDIYAIPEGTVVFPKEPLIKVIAPVIEAQLVETAILNLVNHQSLIATKAYRVVHAAQGDGVMEFGLRRAQGPDAGIYGARAAVIAGCIGTSNVYAGQKFRVPVLGTHAHSWIMSFPTELEAFKAYARLYPNNCILLVDTYDTLKSGVKNAILCYDAMKEEGITLKRFGIRLDSGDLAYLSKKARKMLDEAGYPDAIISASNDLDENLIASLKAQGACITSWGVGTNLITSESQPSFGGVYKLAATYSDEGQWVPKIKLSENSEKITNPGNKQIYRIIEKDSGKVFADYIALEDETFSEKEDLVLFDPIDTWKKSTLKGGSYEMRPLLVPIFLGGKLVYNCPSVEEIKAHCKKEQESLWEECRRLTNPHAVHVDLSDKLYEMKKGLLAQYSRGE
;
A
#
# COMPACT_ATOMS: atom_id res chain seq x y z
N MET A 1 -7.80 12.97 19.73
CA MET A 1 -8.11 14.17 18.94
C MET A 1 -7.82 13.81 17.49
N GLU A 2 -8.81 13.89 16.63
CA GLU A 2 -8.58 13.84 15.19
C GLU A 2 -7.78 15.08 14.82
N ARG A 3 -6.65 14.90 14.14
CA ARG A 3 -5.80 16.01 13.70
C ARG A 3 -6.43 16.62 12.44
N ASN A 4 -6.57 17.95 12.42
CA ASN A 4 -6.88 18.67 11.20
C ASN A 4 -5.63 18.74 10.32
N PHE A 5 -5.67 18.16 9.14
CA PHE A 5 -4.59 18.16 8.15
C PHE A 5 -4.82 19.15 6.99
N THR A 6 -5.68 20.16 7.17
CA THR A 6 -5.98 21.14 6.12
C THR A 6 -4.72 21.84 5.61
N LEU A 7 -3.74 22.14 6.49
CA LEU A 7 -2.44 22.70 6.12
C LEU A 7 -1.40 21.66 5.70
N LEU A 8 -1.74 20.36 5.57
CA LEU A 8 -0.84 19.36 5.00
C LEU A 8 -0.81 19.51 3.48
N THR A 9 -0.25 20.62 3.02
CA THR A 9 -0.15 20.99 1.61
C THR A 9 1.19 21.66 1.32
N ASP A 10 1.66 21.61 0.10
CA ASP A 10 2.85 22.35 -0.33
C ASP A 10 2.49 23.82 -0.55
N PHE A 11 3.44 24.70 -0.27
CA PHE A 11 3.22 26.15 -0.31
C PHE A 11 2.77 26.66 -1.70
N TYR A 12 3.26 26.04 -2.78
CA TYR A 12 2.86 26.42 -4.13
C TYR A 12 1.36 26.23 -4.41
N GLU A 13 0.71 25.29 -3.71
CA GLU A 13 -0.72 25.06 -3.88
C GLU A 13 -1.52 26.26 -3.39
N LEU A 14 -1.17 26.79 -2.22
CA LEU A 14 -1.82 28.00 -1.70
C LEU A 14 -1.54 29.24 -2.57
N THR A 15 -0.32 29.39 -3.09
CA THR A 15 -0.01 30.52 -4.00
C THR A 15 -0.77 30.41 -5.31
N MET A 16 -0.93 29.20 -5.87
CA MET A 16 -1.74 28.94 -7.05
C MET A 16 -3.23 29.19 -6.77
N MET A 17 -3.74 28.76 -5.61
CA MET A 17 -5.12 28.99 -5.20
C MET A 17 -5.44 30.52 -5.17
N GLN A 18 -4.56 31.34 -4.57
CA GLN A 18 -4.69 32.78 -4.63
C GLN A 18 -4.67 33.30 -6.08
N GLY A 19 -3.75 32.77 -6.89
CA GLY A 19 -3.66 33.10 -8.32
C GLY A 19 -4.95 32.80 -9.09
N TYR A 20 -5.56 31.62 -8.85
CA TYR A 20 -6.85 31.24 -9.44
C TYR A 20 -7.97 32.16 -8.99
N LEU A 21 -8.03 32.52 -7.69
CA LEU A 21 -9.04 33.43 -7.16
C LEU A 21 -8.92 34.82 -7.84
N LYS A 22 -7.71 35.41 -7.88
CA LYS A 22 -7.47 36.73 -8.48
C LYS A 22 -7.69 36.77 -10.00
N SER A 23 -7.50 35.63 -10.67
CA SER A 23 -7.73 35.50 -12.12
C SER A 23 -9.20 35.16 -12.46
N GLY A 24 -10.09 35.03 -11.48
CA GLY A 24 -11.48 34.65 -11.69
C GLY A 24 -11.72 33.20 -12.10
N LYS A 25 -10.68 32.36 -11.97
CA LYS A 25 -10.71 30.93 -12.38
C LYS A 25 -11.13 29.97 -11.28
N HIS A 26 -11.29 30.42 -10.05
CA HIS A 26 -11.47 29.58 -8.86
C HIS A 26 -12.65 28.61 -8.95
N GLN A 27 -13.67 28.91 -9.76
CA GLN A 27 -14.84 28.05 -10.00
C GLN A 27 -14.74 27.19 -11.27
N GLU A 28 -13.66 27.31 -12.04
CA GLU A 28 -13.45 26.50 -13.24
C GLU A 28 -13.34 25.02 -12.83
N ARG A 29 -14.23 24.16 -13.33
CA ARG A 29 -14.17 22.73 -13.02
C ARG A 29 -13.03 22.07 -13.78
N VAL A 30 -12.33 21.19 -13.09
CA VAL A 30 -11.16 20.48 -13.64
C VAL A 30 -11.20 19.00 -13.27
N ILE A 31 -10.42 18.21 -13.98
CA ILE A 31 -10.15 16.82 -13.65
C ILE A 31 -8.66 16.66 -13.40
N PHE A 32 -8.31 16.14 -12.24
CA PHE A 32 -6.97 15.67 -11.91
C PHE A 32 -6.98 14.16 -11.70
N ASP A 33 -5.89 13.51 -12.14
CA ASP A 33 -5.63 12.11 -11.88
C ASP A 33 -4.39 11.95 -11.00
N MET A 34 -4.53 11.16 -9.94
CA MET A 34 -3.40 10.59 -9.23
C MET A 34 -3.03 9.24 -9.84
N PHE A 35 -1.78 9.04 -10.21
CA PHE A 35 -1.24 7.77 -10.74
C PHE A 35 0.24 7.63 -10.40
N TYR A 36 0.81 6.44 -10.63
CA TYR A 36 2.25 6.21 -10.47
C TYR A 36 2.88 5.70 -11.76
N ARG A 37 4.22 5.76 -11.86
CA ARG A 37 4.91 5.53 -13.15
C ARG A 37 5.58 4.19 -13.27
N LYS A 38 6.09 3.63 -12.15
CA LYS A 38 6.85 2.38 -12.12
C LYS A 38 6.48 1.58 -10.88
N ASN A 39 6.36 0.28 -11.01
CA ASN A 39 6.15 -0.58 -9.86
C ASN A 39 7.32 -0.50 -8.89
N PRO A 40 7.07 -0.37 -7.58
CA PRO A 40 8.12 -0.32 -6.58
C PRO A 40 8.81 -1.68 -6.43
N CYS A 41 10.07 -1.66 -5.98
CA CYS A 41 10.86 -2.84 -5.65
C CYS A 41 11.00 -3.87 -6.79
N GLY A 42 10.87 -3.45 -8.06
CA GLY A 42 10.90 -4.36 -9.21
C GLY A 42 9.75 -5.37 -9.24
N ASN A 43 8.65 -5.09 -8.56
CA ASN A 43 7.46 -5.96 -8.54
C ASN A 43 6.69 -5.88 -9.86
N GLY A 44 5.83 -6.87 -10.16
CA GLY A 44 4.97 -6.87 -11.35
C GLY A 44 3.75 -5.94 -11.24
N PHE A 45 3.41 -5.49 -10.03
CA PHE A 45 2.25 -4.65 -9.71
C PHE A 45 2.48 -3.88 -8.40
N ALA A 46 1.58 -2.99 -8.06
CA ALA A 46 1.48 -2.41 -6.73
C ALA A 46 0.14 -2.75 -6.07
N ILE A 47 0.04 -2.54 -4.75
CA ILE A 47 -1.22 -2.67 -4.00
C ILE A 47 -1.68 -1.26 -3.60
N CYS A 48 -2.87 -0.88 -4.06
CA CYS A 48 -3.46 0.41 -3.72
C CYS A 48 -3.91 0.43 -2.25
N CYS A 49 -3.43 1.42 -1.47
CA CYS A 49 -3.79 1.62 -0.07
C CYS A 49 -3.79 3.11 0.29
N GLY A 50 -4.50 3.50 1.36
CA GLY A 50 -4.52 4.86 1.89
C GLY A 50 -5.81 5.62 1.61
N LEU A 51 -6.78 5.02 0.92
CA LEU A 51 -8.05 5.67 0.58
C LEU A 51 -8.87 6.05 1.83
N GLU A 52 -8.91 5.22 2.86
CA GLU A 52 -9.62 5.53 4.11
C GLU A 52 -9.09 6.85 4.71
N GLN A 53 -7.77 7.07 4.71
CA GLN A 53 -7.17 8.29 5.25
C GLN A 53 -7.41 9.49 4.32
N VAL A 54 -7.51 9.28 3.01
CA VAL A 54 -7.97 10.33 2.07
C VAL A 54 -9.41 10.71 2.38
N VAL A 55 -10.29 9.76 2.65
CA VAL A 55 -11.68 10.02 3.06
C VAL A 55 -11.73 10.79 4.38
N GLU A 56 -10.93 10.39 5.39
CA GLU A 56 -10.81 11.11 6.66
C GLU A 56 -10.36 12.57 6.43
N TYR A 57 -9.34 12.78 5.60
CA TYR A 57 -8.80 14.10 5.26
C TYR A 57 -9.85 15.00 4.59
N ILE A 58 -10.49 14.53 3.51
CA ILE A 58 -11.48 15.32 2.76
C ILE A 58 -12.70 15.69 3.64
N ARG A 59 -13.18 14.78 4.49
CA ARG A 59 -14.29 15.05 5.41
C ARG A 59 -13.98 16.12 6.46
N ASN A 60 -12.72 16.22 6.87
CA ASN A 60 -12.27 17.14 7.91
C ASN A 60 -11.61 18.40 7.34
N LEU A 61 -11.64 18.57 6.02
CA LEU A 61 -10.99 19.67 5.32
C LEU A 61 -11.71 20.99 5.60
N ASN A 62 -11.14 21.78 6.49
CA ASN A 62 -11.58 23.14 6.81
C ASN A 62 -10.43 23.94 7.42
N PHE A 63 -10.35 25.22 7.10
CA PHE A 63 -9.37 26.11 7.71
C PHE A 63 -9.92 26.64 9.03
N SER A 64 -9.25 26.28 10.13
CA SER A 64 -9.54 26.83 11.46
C SER A 64 -9.11 28.30 11.56
N GLU A 65 -9.59 29.03 12.55
CA GLU A 65 -9.11 30.41 12.80
C GLU A 65 -7.60 30.44 13.08
N GLU A 66 -7.04 29.39 13.72
CA GLU A 66 -5.60 29.28 13.94
C GLU A 66 -4.85 29.13 12.61
N ASP A 67 -5.35 28.32 11.64
CA ASP A 67 -4.79 28.20 10.30
C ASP A 67 -4.84 29.54 9.55
N ILE A 68 -5.98 30.23 9.63
CA ILE A 68 -6.19 31.55 9.01
C ILE A 68 -5.21 32.59 9.57
N ASP A 69 -5.07 32.68 10.89
CA ASP A 69 -4.15 33.62 11.53
C ASP A 69 -2.70 33.30 11.18
N TYR A 70 -2.34 32.01 11.11
CA TYR A 70 -1.02 31.60 10.65
C TYR A 70 -0.75 32.01 9.21
N LEU A 71 -1.65 31.70 8.29
CA LEU A 71 -1.49 32.09 6.87
C LEU A 71 -1.41 33.60 6.69
N ARG A 72 -2.20 34.38 7.43
CA ARG A 72 -2.12 35.84 7.45
C ARG A 72 -0.76 36.33 7.94
N SER A 73 -0.20 35.71 8.96
CA SER A 73 1.10 36.06 9.54
C SER A 73 2.28 35.89 8.56
N LEU A 74 2.13 35.05 7.53
CA LEU A 74 3.16 34.88 6.49
C LEU A 74 3.34 36.14 5.62
N GLY A 75 2.34 37.03 5.57
CA GLY A 75 2.42 38.27 4.78
C GLY A 75 2.46 38.07 3.26
N THR A 76 2.16 36.85 2.79
CA THR A 76 2.21 36.48 1.37
C THR A 76 0.82 36.57 0.72
N PHE A 77 -0.25 36.36 1.51
CA PHE A 77 -1.61 36.23 1.02
C PHE A 77 -2.41 37.49 1.27
N ASP A 78 -3.22 37.91 0.28
CA ASP A 78 -4.14 39.01 0.39
C ASP A 78 -5.34 38.67 1.30
N GLU A 79 -5.92 39.69 1.94
CA GLU A 79 -7.05 39.48 2.87
C GLU A 79 -8.27 38.86 2.18
N ASP A 80 -8.55 39.18 0.91
CA ASP A 80 -9.64 38.57 0.14
C ASP A 80 -9.46 37.03 0.01
N PHE A 81 -8.21 36.57 -0.16
CA PHE A 81 -7.92 35.14 -0.22
C PHE A 81 -8.04 34.50 1.16
N ILE A 82 -7.54 35.16 2.19
CA ILE A 82 -7.65 34.71 3.58
C ILE A 82 -9.13 34.58 3.97
N GLU A 83 -9.98 35.54 3.61
CA GLU A 83 -11.42 35.47 3.88
C GLU A 83 -12.11 34.36 3.07
N TYR A 84 -11.68 34.13 1.82
CA TYR A 84 -12.16 33.01 1.02
C TYR A 84 -11.91 31.66 1.70
N LEU A 85 -10.75 31.48 2.33
CA LEU A 85 -10.39 30.22 3.00
C LEU A 85 -11.27 29.92 4.21
N ARG A 86 -11.84 30.93 4.91
CA ARG A 86 -12.74 30.73 6.07
C ARG A 86 -13.99 29.92 5.74
N GLY A 87 -14.50 30.07 4.51
CA GLY A 87 -15.67 29.34 4.05
C GLY A 87 -15.34 28.08 3.24
N PHE A 88 -14.06 27.70 3.19
CA PHE A 88 -13.61 26.63 2.32
C PHE A 88 -14.11 25.26 2.78
N HIS A 89 -14.68 24.51 1.86
CA HIS A 89 -15.01 23.10 2.01
C HIS A 89 -14.95 22.43 0.64
N PHE A 90 -14.70 21.14 0.62
CA PHE A 90 -14.66 20.37 -0.63
C PHE A 90 -16.07 20.12 -1.15
N THR A 91 -16.34 20.49 -2.41
CA THR A 91 -17.64 20.33 -3.07
C THR A 91 -17.61 19.42 -4.30
N GLY A 92 -16.42 18.92 -4.64
CA GLY A 92 -16.21 18.14 -5.85
C GLY A 92 -16.61 16.67 -5.74
N ASP A 93 -16.30 15.94 -6.80
CA ASP A 93 -16.45 14.48 -6.89
C ASP A 93 -15.08 13.83 -6.79
N ILE A 94 -15.00 12.68 -6.12
CA ILE A 94 -13.80 11.86 -6.08
C ILE A 94 -14.20 10.43 -6.46
N TYR A 95 -13.48 9.88 -7.43
CA TYR A 95 -13.53 8.47 -7.79
C TYR A 95 -12.18 7.84 -7.48
N ALA A 96 -12.16 6.62 -6.95
CA ALA A 96 -10.92 5.94 -6.60
C ALA A 96 -11.01 4.44 -6.81
N ILE A 97 -9.85 3.81 -6.95
CA ILE A 97 -9.70 2.36 -6.90
C ILE A 97 -9.80 1.94 -5.43
N PRO A 98 -10.64 0.94 -5.07
CA PRO A 98 -10.74 0.43 -3.71
C PRO A 98 -9.41 -0.10 -3.16
N GLU A 99 -9.19 0.07 -1.85
CA GLU A 99 -7.98 -0.42 -1.18
C GLU A 99 -7.85 -1.94 -1.29
N GLY A 100 -6.62 -2.41 -1.36
CA GLY A 100 -6.29 -3.82 -1.53
C GLY A 100 -6.29 -4.28 -2.99
N THR A 101 -6.78 -3.47 -3.91
CA THR A 101 -6.74 -3.78 -5.35
C THR A 101 -5.29 -3.76 -5.85
N VAL A 102 -4.91 -4.77 -6.64
CA VAL A 102 -3.64 -4.73 -7.41
C VAL A 102 -3.79 -3.73 -8.54
N VAL A 103 -2.75 -2.92 -8.76
CA VAL A 103 -2.76 -1.82 -9.73
C VAL A 103 -1.46 -1.79 -10.52
N PHE A 104 -1.51 -1.16 -11.70
CA PHE A 104 -0.38 -1.09 -12.62
C PHE A 104 0.01 0.37 -12.93
N PRO A 105 1.22 0.62 -13.45
CA PRO A 105 1.67 1.98 -13.78
C PRO A 105 0.76 2.71 -14.76
N LYS A 106 0.58 4.02 -14.55
CA LYS A 106 -0.21 4.95 -15.38
C LYS A 106 -1.74 4.85 -15.26
N GLU A 107 -2.24 3.97 -14.43
CA GLU A 107 -3.65 3.93 -14.07
C GLU A 107 -4.01 5.07 -13.11
N PRO A 108 -5.09 5.83 -13.36
CA PRO A 108 -5.65 6.73 -12.36
C PRO A 108 -6.08 5.97 -11.10
N LEU A 109 -5.34 6.10 -9.99
CA LEU A 109 -5.71 5.50 -8.70
C LEU A 109 -6.82 6.31 -8.04
N ILE A 110 -6.76 7.64 -8.19
CA ILE A 110 -7.78 8.58 -7.73
C ILE A 110 -7.99 9.61 -8.82
N LYS A 111 -9.26 9.88 -9.15
CA LYS A 111 -9.72 10.94 -10.04
C LYS A 111 -10.50 11.97 -9.22
N VAL A 112 -10.10 13.23 -9.28
CA VAL A 112 -10.76 14.35 -8.62
C VAL A 112 -11.41 15.26 -9.67
N ILE A 113 -12.69 15.52 -9.55
CA ILE A 113 -13.46 16.42 -10.41
C ILE A 113 -14.05 17.52 -9.52
N ALA A 114 -13.45 18.72 -9.55
CA ALA A 114 -13.83 19.79 -8.63
C ALA A 114 -13.53 21.17 -9.22
N PRO A 115 -13.96 22.26 -8.58
CA PRO A 115 -13.39 23.58 -8.82
C PRO A 115 -11.86 23.54 -8.69
N VAL A 116 -11.15 24.25 -9.57
CA VAL A 116 -9.68 24.13 -9.66
C VAL A 116 -8.97 24.40 -8.34
N ILE A 117 -9.49 25.31 -7.54
CA ILE A 117 -8.92 25.68 -6.24
C ILE A 117 -9.03 24.54 -5.23
N GLU A 118 -10.13 23.79 -5.24
CA GLU A 118 -10.33 22.62 -4.39
C GLU A 118 -9.50 21.43 -4.86
N ALA A 119 -9.51 21.17 -6.19
CA ALA A 119 -8.74 20.08 -6.78
C ALA A 119 -7.24 20.27 -6.59
N GLN A 120 -6.75 21.52 -6.57
CA GLN A 120 -5.35 21.84 -6.35
C GLN A 120 -4.93 21.61 -4.90
N LEU A 121 -5.72 22.07 -3.93
CA LEU A 121 -5.37 21.98 -2.50
C LEU A 121 -5.13 20.52 -2.03
N VAL A 122 -5.89 19.58 -2.56
CA VAL A 122 -5.86 18.18 -2.08
C VAL A 122 -4.69 17.35 -2.64
N GLU A 123 -3.90 17.89 -3.58
CA GLU A 123 -2.80 17.18 -4.25
C GLU A 123 -1.82 16.55 -3.26
N THR A 124 -1.18 17.37 -2.42
CA THR A 124 -0.10 16.92 -1.53
C THR A 124 -0.58 15.89 -0.51
N ALA A 125 -1.73 16.13 0.13
CA ALA A 125 -2.26 15.22 1.12
C ALA A 125 -2.65 13.86 0.51
N ILE A 126 -3.33 13.85 -0.63
CA ILE A 126 -3.67 12.61 -1.35
C ILE A 126 -2.39 11.83 -1.70
N LEU A 127 -1.40 12.50 -2.29
CA LEU A 127 -0.13 11.87 -2.65
C LEU A 127 0.60 11.31 -1.43
N ASN A 128 0.71 12.07 -0.35
CA ASN A 128 1.39 11.63 0.87
C ASN A 128 0.74 10.36 1.46
N LEU A 129 -0.58 10.37 1.61
CA LEU A 129 -1.34 9.29 2.25
C LEU A 129 -1.32 8.00 1.42
N VAL A 130 -1.52 8.11 0.10
CA VAL A 130 -1.59 6.95 -0.80
C VAL A 130 -0.21 6.42 -1.14
N ASN A 131 0.78 7.28 -1.40
CA ASN A 131 2.14 6.86 -1.74
C ASN A 131 2.76 6.01 -0.64
N HIS A 132 2.69 6.47 0.62
CA HIS A 132 3.26 5.75 1.75
C HIS A 132 2.61 4.38 1.94
N GLN A 133 1.28 4.33 2.04
CA GLN A 133 0.60 3.07 2.33
C GLN A 133 0.66 2.08 1.18
N SER A 134 0.57 2.54 -0.08
CA SER A 134 0.71 1.67 -1.25
C SER A 134 2.13 1.11 -1.38
N LEU A 135 3.16 1.91 -1.06
CA LEU A 135 4.54 1.46 -1.03
C LEU A 135 4.74 0.34 0.00
N ILE A 136 4.30 0.57 1.25
CA ILE A 136 4.48 -0.40 2.33
C ILE A 136 3.64 -1.66 2.10
N ALA A 137 2.41 -1.53 1.59
CA ALA A 137 1.60 -2.70 1.21
C ALA A 137 2.30 -3.54 0.14
N THR A 138 2.86 -2.90 -0.90
CA THR A 138 3.57 -3.61 -1.97
C THR A 138 4.85 -4.28 -1.45
N LYS A 139 5.61 -3.61 -0.58
CA LYS A 139 6.79 -4.20 0.06
C LYS A 139 6.41 -5.37 0.96
N ALA A 140 5.37 -5.22 1.78
CA ALA A 140 4.87 -6.28 2.66
C ALA A 140 4.40 -7.51 1.88
N TYR A 141 3.70 -7.32 0.74
CA TYR A 141 3.34 -8.41 -0.17
C TYR A 141 4.56 -9.22 -0.59
N ARG A 142 5.65 -8.58 -1.00
CA ARG A 142 6.88 -9.29 -1.42
C ARG A 142 7.45 -10.15 -0.31
N VAL A 143 7.48 -9.61 0.91
CA VAL A 143 7.95 -10.33 2.11
C VAL A 143 7.04 -11.53 2.41
N VAL A 144 5.73 -11.33 2.39
CA VAL A 144 4.73 -12.40 2.62
C VAL A 144 4.81 -13.46 1.53
N HIS A 145 4.96 -13.07 0.28
CA HIS A 145 5.10 -13.99 -0.85
C HIS A 145 6.38 -14.84 -0.75
N ALA A 146 7.50 -14.22 -0.34
CA ALA A 146 8.77 -14.93 -0.09
C ALA A 146 8.66 -15.97 1.03
N ALA A 147 7.80 -15.75 2.01
CA ALA A 147 7.57 -16.65 3.13
C ALA A 147 6.78 -17.93 2.75
N GLN A 148 6.21 -18.01 1.53
CA GLN A 148 5.59 -19.22 0.98
C GLN A 148 4.54 -19.86 1.92
N GLY A 149 3.66 -19.05 2.51
CA GLY A 149 2.59 -19.50 3.40
C GLY A 149 2.92 -19.46 4.90
N ASP A 150 4.17 -19.22 5.27
CA ASP A 150 4.52 -18.98 6.67
C ASP A 150 4.00 -17.64 7.17
N GLY A 151 3.77 -17.52 8.48
CA GLY A 151 3.29 -16.28 9.09
C GLY A 151 4.35 -15.19 9.11
N VAL A 152 4.02 -14.02 8.55
CA VAL A 152 4.87 -12.81 8.62
C VAL A 152 4.24 -11.81 9.59
N MET A 153 5.02 -11.33 10.56
CA MET A 153 4.63 -10.30 11.53
C MET A 153 5.38 -9.00 11.23
N GLU A 154 4.66 -7.87 11.26
CA GLU A 154 5.26 -6.55 11.12
C GLU A 154 5.84 -6.09 12.46
N PHE A 155 7.16 -5.85 12.54
CA PHE A 155 7.90 -5.49 13.76
C PHE A 155 8.69 -4.18 13.62
N GLY A 156 8.26 -3.29 12.71
CA GLY A 156 9.04 -2.12 12.30
C GLY A 156 8.76 -0.82 13.05
N LEU A 157 7.77 -0.73 13.97
CA LEU A 157 7.35 0.53 14.59
C LEU A 157 8.53 1.42 15.03
N ARG A 158 9.51 0.86 15.77
CA ARG A 158 10.66 1.62 16.29
C ARG A 158 11.66 2.07 15.23
N ARG A 159 11.51 1.63 13.97
CA ARG A 159 12.35 1.94 12.81
C ARG A 159 11.66 2.81 11.76
N ALA A 160 10.35 3.02 11.91
CA ALA A 160 9.57 3.85 10.98
C ALA A 160 10.00 5.32 11.04
N GLN A 161 9.76 6.05 9.96
CA GLN A 161 10.05 7.48 9.85
C GLN A 161 8.96 8.33 10.53
N GLY A 162 8.81 8.17 11.81
CA GLY A 162 7.86 8.86 12.65
C GLY A 162 6.62 8.02 13.00
N PRO A 163 5.79 8.51 13.95
CA PRO A 163 4.65 7.76 14.46
C PRO A 163 3.65 7.36 13.38
N ASP A 164 3.28 8.27 12.49
CA ASP A 164 2.30 8.02 11.43
C ASP A 164 2.79 6.97 10.43
N ALA A 165 4.06 7.02 10.04
CA ALA A 165 4.65 6.00 9.20
C ALA A 165 4.58 4.60 9.83
N GLY A 166 4.80 4.51 11.14
CA GLY A 166 4.66 3.25 11.89
C GLY A 166 3.21 2.79 12.03
N ILE A 167 2.26 3.71 12.20
CA ILE A 167 0.83 3.40 12.37
C ILE A 167 0.21 2.95 11.05
N TYR A 168 0.34 3.77 10.02
CA TYR A 168 -0.25 3.49 8.69
C TYR A 168 0.53 2.42 7.92
N GLY A 169 1.84 2.32 8.16
CA GLY A 169 2.65 1.23 7.62
C GLY A 169 2.26 -0.13 8.18
N ALA A 170 1.97 -0.24 9.49
CA ALA A 170 1.45 -1.46 10.08
C ALA A 170 0.08 -1.87 9.49
N ARG A 171 -0.83 -0.89 9.28
CA ARG A 171 -2.10 -1.10 8.59
C ARG A 171 -1.89 -1.67 7.19
N ALA A 172 -1.06 -1.02 6.39
CA ALA A 172 -0.75 -1.42 5.01
C ALA A 172 -0.11 -2.82 4.94
N ALA A 173 0.80 -3.14 5.87
CA ALA A 173 1.41 -4.47 5.95
C ALA A 173 0.40 -5.58 6.24
N VAL A 174 -0.57 -5.33 7.13
CA VAL A 174 -1.64 -6.30 7.44
C VAL A 174 -2.57 -6.48 6.24
N ILE A 175 -2.94 -5.42 5.54
CA ILE A 175 -3.73 -5.49 4.29
C ILE A 175 -3.04 -6.40 3.27
N ALA A 176 -1.73 -6.26 3.11
CA ALA A 176 -0.95 -7.02 2.13
C ALA A 176 -0.66 -8.47 2.53
N GLY A 177 -1.03 -8.91 3.74
CA GLY A 177 -0.96 -10.31 4.13
C GLY A 177 -0.23 -10.60 5.43
N CYS A 178 0.44 -9.62 6.08
CA CYS A 178 1.00 -9.84 7.41
C CYS A 178 -0.08 -10.32 8.38
N ILE A 179 0.29 -11.27 9.26
CA ILE A 179 -0.67 -11.86 10.21
C ILE A 179 -0.98 -10.95 11.40
N GLY A 180 -0.21 -9.88 11.59
CA GLY A 180 -0.39 -8.88 12.64
C GLY A 180 0.84 -7.99 12.76
N THR A 181 0.81 -7.10 13.75
CA THR A 181 1.85 -6.12 14.03
C THR A 181 2.23 -6.09 15.50
N SER A 182 3.44 -5.62 15.83
CA SER A 182 3.81 -5.31 17.21
C SER A 182 3.32 -3.93 17.68
N ASN A 183 2.74 -3.14 16.78
CA ASN A 183 2.26 -1.79 17.06
C ASN A 183 0.90 -1.84 17.77
N VAL A 184 0.92 -1.68 19.10
CA VAL A 184 -0.28 -1.73 19.94
C VAL A 184 -1.31 -0.66 19.55
N TYR A 185 -0.85 0.55 19.21
CA TYR A 185 -1.75 1.62 18.78
C TYR A 185 -2.43 1.33 17.44
N ALA A 186 -1.69 0.78 16.47
CA ALA A 186 -2.28 0.33 15.20
C ALA A 186 -3.28 -0.81 15.44
N GLY A 187 -2.98 -1.74 16.36
CA GLY A 187 -3.91 -2.80 16.77
C GLY A 187 -5.23 -2.24 17.30
N GLN A 188 -5.17 -1.22 18.15
CA GLN A 188 -6.35 -0.56 18.70
C GLN A 188 -7.13 0.22 17.63
N LYS A 189 -6.41 1.05 16.84
CA LYS A 189 -7.04 1.95 15.85
C LYS A 189 -7.72 1.16 14.72
N PHE A 190 -7.07 0.14 14.20
CA PHE A 190 -7.50 -0.61 13.00
C PHE A 190 -8.08 -1.99 13.32
N ARG A 191 -8.13 -2.37 14.60
CA ARG A 191 -8.63 -3.69 15.07
C ARG A 191 -7.90 -4.86 14.41
N VAL A 192 -6.58 -4.72 14.24
CA VAL A 192 -5.72 -5.75 13.69
C VAL A 192 -5.00 -6.52 14.79
N PRO A 193 -4.60 -7.80 14.57
CA PRO A 193 -3.92 -8.59 15.58
C PRO A 193 -2.62 -7.96 16.06
N VAL A 194 -2.43 -7.90 17.38
CA VAL A 194 -1.17 -7.47 18.02
C VAL A 194 -0.38 -8.70 18.42
N LEU A 195 0.85 -8.79 17.93
CA LEU A 195 1.73 -9.93 18.10
C LEU A 195 3.09 -9.49 18.59
N GLY A 196 3.75 -10.34 19.35
CA GLY A 196 5.09 -10.09 19.85
C GLY A 196 5.55 -11.17 20.81
N THR A 197 6.78 -11.04 21.26
CA THR A 197 7.41 -11.89 22.26
C THR A 197 8.12 -10.97 23.28
N HIS A 198 9.18 -11.46 23.92
CA HIS A 198 10.01 -10.66 24.80
C HIS A 198 11.34 -10.25 24.13
N ALA A 199 12.08 -9.33 24.73
CA ALA A 199 13.39 -8.88 24.29
C ALA A 199 14.51 -9.54 25.13
N HIS A 200 15.78 -9.39 24.70
CA HIS A 200 16.95 -9.87 25.43
C HIS A 200 17.01 -9.31 26.85
N SER A 201 16.57 -8.08 27.07
CA SER A 201 16.51 -7.44 28.40
C SER A 201 15.68 -8.23 29.42
N TRP A 202 14.61 -8.91 28.95
CA TRP A 202 13.85 -9.82 29.83
C TRP A 202 14.73 -10.94 30.36
N ILE A 203 15.49 -11.61 29.49
CA ILE A 203 16.39 -12.69 29.87
C ILE A 203 17.47 -12.17 30.84
N MET A 204 18.06 -11.03 30.51
CA MET A 204 19.14 -10.41 31.30
C MET A 204 18.68 -9.91 32.68
N SER A 205 17.39 -9.72 32.91
CA SER A 205 16.82 -9.27 34.19
C SER A 205 16.64 -10.40 35.22
N PHE A 206 16.87 -11.65 34.84
CA PHE A 206 16.78 -12.81 35.72
C PHE A 206 18.17 -13.36 36.07
N PRO A 207 18.33 -14.07 37.18
CA PRO A 207 19.59 -14.70 37.57
C PRO A 207 20.09 -15.73 36.53
N THR A 208 19.16 -16.44 35.89
CA THR A 208 19.47 -17.41 34.83
C THR A 208 18.49 -17.32 33.65
N GLU A 209 18.94 -17.69 32.47
CA GLU A 209 18.11 -17.79 31.27
C GLU A 209 16.92 -18.73 31.44
N LEU A 210 17.15 -19.88 32.13
CA LEU A 210 16.08 -20.85 32.41
C LEU A 210 14.98 -20.27 33.31
N GLU A 211 15.33 -19.50 34.34
CA GLU A 211 14.35 -18.84 35.22
C GLU A 211 13.52 -17.80 34.43
N ALA A 212 14.16 -17.03 33.56
CA ALA A 212 13.47 -16.09 32.69
C ALA A 212 12.46 -16.80 31.75
N PHE A 213 12.86 -17.93 31.16
CA PHE A 213 12.00 -18.73 30.29
C PHE A 213 10.82 -19.33 31.05
N LYS A 214 11.04 -19.93 32.24
CA LYS A 214 9.97 -20.47 33.08
C LYS A 214 8.99 -19.39 33.53
N ALA A 215 9.50 -18.23 33.91
CA ALA A 215 8.64 -17.10 34.30
C ALA A 215 7.75 -16.64 33.12
N TYR A 216 8.31 -16.53 31.91
CA TYR A 216 7.56 -16.15 30.72
C TYR A 216 6.52 -17.22 30.33
N ALA A 217 6.89 -18.50 30.35
CA ALA A 217 6.02 -19.62 29.99
C ALA A 217 4.78 -19.75 30.91
N ARG A 218 4.96 -19.52 32.23
CA ARG A 218 3.85 -19.51 33.19
C ARG A 218 2.88 -18.35 32.96
N LEU A 219 3.38 -17.18 32.57
CA LEU A 219 2.57 -15.98 32.29
C LEU A 219 1.81 -16.07 30.96
N TYR A 220 2.45 -16.65 29.94
CA TYR A 220 1.94 -16.66 28.57
C TYR A 220 1.87 -18.07 27.95
N PRO A 221 1.18 -19.03 28.57
CA PRO A 221 1.15 -20.41 28.08
C PRO A 221 0.46 -20.55 26.71
N ASN A 222 -0.40 -19.60 26.33
CA ASN A 222 -1.08 -19.61 25.04
C ASN A 222 -0.20 -19.13 23.86
N ASN A 223 0.92 -18.42 24.13
CA ASN A 223 1.84 -17.91 23.12
C ASN A 223 3.26 -17.76 23.69
N CYS A 224 3.93 -18.89 23.92
CA CYS A 224 5.22 -18.97 24.56
C CYS A 224 6.35 -19.15 23.52
N ILE A 225 6.79 -18.05 22.92
CA ILE A 225 7.95 -18.05 22.00
C ILE A 225 9.16 -17.47 22.73
N LEU A 226 10.17 -18.29 22.96
CA LEU A 226 11.34 -17.97 23.77
C LEU A 226 12.51 -17.49 22.89
N LEU A 227 13.11 -16.35 23.23
CA LEU A 227 14.26 -15.79 22.53
C LEU A 227 15.53 -16.46 23.05
N VAL A 228 16.18 -17.27 22.21
CA VAL A 228 17.19 -18.24 22.63
C VAL A 228 18.65 -17.85 22.32
N ASP A 229 18.85 -16.67 21.77
CA ASP A 229 20.18 -16.21 21.33
C ASP A 229 20.75 -15.05 22.18
N THR A 230 20.31 -14.94 23.43
CA THR A 230 20.86 -13.92 24.36
C THR A 230 22.33 -14.18 24.70
N TYR A 231 22.72 -15.45 24.88
CA TYR A 231 24.08 -15.83 25.23
C TYR A 231 24.68 -16.81 24.19
N ASP A 232 24.21 -18.04 24.12
CA ASP A 232 24.61 -19.04 23.14
C ASP A 232 23.41 -19.87 22.70
N THR A 233 23.03 -19.72 21.46
CA THR A 233 21.81 -20.32 20.91
C THR A 233 21.70 -21.81 21.14
N LEU A 234 22.76 -22.58 20.82
CA LEU A 234 22.71 -24.05 20.84
C LEU A 234 23.19 -24.65 22.15
N LYS A 235 24.17 -24.03 22.82
CA LYS A 235 24.74 -24.56 24.08
C LYS A 235 23.90 -24.25 25.30
N SER A 236 23.19 -23.08 25.31
CA SER A 236 22.31 -22.69 26.42
C SER A 236 20.85 -22.48 26.00
N GLY A 237 20.57 -21.56 25.05
CA GLY A 237 19.22 -21.09 24.75
C GLY A 237 18.23 -22.18 24.38
N VAL A 238 18.52 -22.99 23.34
CA VAL A 238 17.61 -24.09 22.91
C VAL A 238 17.50 -25.17 24.00
N LYS A 239 18.59 -25.48 24.71
CA LYS A 239 18.56 -26.45 25.82
C LYS A 239 17.69 -25.95 26.98
N ASN A 240 17.83 -24.68 27.37
CA ASN A 240 17.00 -24.07 28.42
C ASN A 240 15.55 -23.94 28.01
N ALA A 241 15.25 -23.72 26.70
CA ALA A 241 13.87 -23.75 26.21
C ALA A 241 13.26 -25.14 26.37
N ILE A 242 13.98 -26.20 26.01
CA ILE A 242 13.54 -27.61 26.20
C ILE A 242 13.28 -27.88 27.67
N LEU A 243 14.25 -27.57 28.57
CA LEU A 243 14.07 -27.72 30.01
C LEU A 243 12.88 -26.90 30.58
N CYS A 244 12.61 -25.75 29.98
CA CYS A 244 11.43 -24.95 30.32
C CYS A 244 10.14 -25.68 29.92
N TYR A 245 10.07 -26.23 28.71
CA TYR A 245 8.88 -26.99 28.27
C TYR A 245 8.65 -28.24 29.10
N ASP A 246 9.69 -28.97 29.46
CA ASP A 246 9.61 -30.13 30.36
C ASP A 246 9.03 -29.71 31.73
N ALA A 247 9.55 -28.61 32.31
CA ALA A 247 9.06 -28.08 33.57
C ALA A 247 7.58 -27.64 33.50
N MET A 248 7.14 -27.00 32.42
CA MET A 248 5.72 -26.64 32.24
C MET A 248 4.84 -27.88 32.18
N LYS A 249 5.29 -28.95 31.54
CA LYS A 249 4.58 -30.22 31.49
C LYS A 249 4.48 -30.87 32.86
N GLU A 250 5.57 -30.86 33.63
CA GLU A 250 5.59 -31.38 35.03
C GLU A 250 4.68 -30.56 35.94
N GLU A 251 4.61 -29.25 35.74
CA GLU A 251 3.71 -28.34 36.47
C GLU A 251 2.22 -28.44 36.01
N GLY A 252 1.92 -29.27 35.02
CA GLY A 252 0.57 -29.40 34.47
C GLY A 252 0.12 -28.22 33.61
N ILE A 253 1.05 -27.35 33.15
CA ILE A 253 0.77 -26.20 32.30
C ILE A 253 0.87 -26.64 30.84
N THR A 254 -0.26 -26.54 30.12
CA THR A 254 -0.29 -26.83 28.67
C THR A 254 0.07 -25.60 27.87
N LEU A 255 1.18 -25.67 27.12
CA LEU A 255 1.57 -24.65 26.15
C LEU A 255 0.82 -24.88 24.83
N LYS A 256 -0.01 -23.91 24.38
CA LYS A 256 -0.80 -24.05 23.14
C LYS A 256 -0.02 -23.72 21.88
N ARG A 257 0.59 -22.52 21.87
CA ARG A 257 1.51 -22.09 20.81
C ARG A 257 2.84 -21.79 21.47
N PHE A 258 3.85 -22.58 21.17
CA PHE A 258 5.15 -22.46 21.78
C PHE A 258 6.28 -22.67 20.78
N GLY A 259 7.47 -22.23 21.11
CA GLY A 259 8.63 -22.36 20.25
C GLY A 259 9.74 -21.40 20.62
N ILE A 260 10.68 -21.25 19.72
CA ILE A 260 11.87 -20.43 19.90
C ILE A 260 11.93 -19.30 18.87
N ARG A 261 12.65 -18.21 19.20
CA ARG A 261 12.98 -17.14 18.27
C ARG A 261 14.50 -16.99 18.16
N LEU A 262 14.95 -16.91 16.91
CA LEU A 262 16.32 -16.62 16.50
C LEU A 262 16.37 -15.17 15.98
N ASP A 263 17.23 -14.33 16.55
CA ASP A 263 17.38 -12.91 16.20
C ASP A 263 18.79 -12.58 15.67
N SER A 264 19.70 -13.56 15.64
CA SER A 264 21.08 -13.36 15.25
C SER A 264 21.75 -14.62 14.70
N GLY A 265 22.95 -14.46 14.11
CA GLY A 265 23.77 -15.54 13.60
C GLY A 265 23.32 -16.10 12.24
N ASP A 266 23.83 -17.27 11.88
CA ASP A 266 23.42 -17.99 10.66
C ASP A 266 22.08 -18.69 10.88
N LEU A 267 21.02 -18.03 10.46
CA LEU A 267 19.64 -18.48 10.68
C LEU A 267 19.35 -19.83 10.02
N ALA A 268 19.94 -20.12 8.85
CA ALA A 268 19.76 -21.42 8.18
C ALA A 268 20.39 -22.54 8.98
N TYR A 269 21.63 -22.38 9.39
CA TYR A 269 22.35 -23.36 10.20
C TYR A 269 21.70 -23.55 11.58
N LEU A 270 21.43 -22.43 12.28
CA LEU A 270 20.89 -22.45 13.64
C LEU A 270 19.48 -23.06 13.68
N SER A 271 18.61 -22.73 12.75
CA SER A 271 17.24 -23.27 12.70
C SER A 271 17.24 -24.82 12.48
N LYS A 272 18.10 -25.32 11.60
CA LYS A 272 18.25 -26.77 11.37
C LYS A 272 18.75 -27.52 12.61
N LYS A 273 19.74 -26.94 13.30
CA LYS A 273 20.26 -27.53 14.53
C LYS A 273 19.22 -27.47 15.65
N ALA A 274 18.57 -26.32 15.84
CA ALA A 274 17.55 -26.18 16.83
C ALA A 274 16.35 -27.11 16.57
N ARG A 275 15.92 -27.27 15.30
CA ARG A 275 14.84 -28.20 14.92
C ARG A 275 15.19 -29.62 15.34
N LYS A 276 16.41 -30.07 15.01
CA LYS A 276 16.88 -31.42 15.41
C LYS A 276 16.84 -31.59 16.93
N MET A 277 17.34 -30.62 17.70
CA MET A 277 17.32 -30.68 19.16
C MET A 277 15.91 -30.73 19.75
N LEU A 278 14.99 -29.95 19.20
CA LEU A 278 13.58 -29.92 19.62
C LEU A 278 12.87 -31.26 19.29
N ASP A 279 13.15 -31.83 18.11
CA ASP A 279 12.56 -33.10 17.69
C ASP A 279 13.08 -34.27 18.58
N GLU A 280 14.37 -34.31 18.85
CA GLU A 280 15.01 -35.33 19.72
C GLU A 280 14.50 -35.23 21.16
N ALA A 281 14.08 -34.02 21.61
CA ALA A 281 13.48 -33.81 22.91
C ALA A 281 11.95 -34.04 22.94
N GLY A 282 11.33 -34.43 21.82
CA GLY A 282 9.89 -34.73 21.76
C GLY A 282 8.99 -33.49 21.53
N TYR A 283 9.54 -32.39 20.97
CA TYR A 283 8.82 -31.15 20.65
C TYR A 283 8.78 -30.85 19.13
N PRO A 284 8.29 -31.78 18.28
CA PRO A 284 8.26 -31.57 16.84
C PRO A 284 7.36 -30.38 16.40
N ASP A 285 6.33 -30.05 17.22
CA ASP A 285 5.39 -28.96 16.95
C ASP A 285 5.88 -27.58 17.41
N ALA A 286 7.06 -27.50 18.06
CA ALA A 286 7.62 -26.23 18.49
C ALA A 286 7.96 -25.35 17.28
N ILE A 287 7.44 -24.13 17.28
CA ILE A 287 7.65 -23.13 16.21
C ILE A 287 9.10 -22.65 16.27
N ILE A 288 9.73 -22.46 15.12
CA ILE A 288 10.97 -21.68 15.00
C ILE A 288 10.64 -20.37 14.29
N SER A 289 10.72 -19.27 15.02
CA SER A 289 10.55 -17.93 14.51
C SER A 289 11.90 -17.29 14.25
N ALA A 290 12.02 -16.46 13.21
CA ALA A 290 13.20 -15.65 12.96
C ALA A 290 12.84 -14.17 12.91
N SER A 291 13.81 -13.34 13.30
CA SER A 291 13.78 -11.89 13.18
C SER A 291 15.21 -11.40 12.87
N ASN A 292 15.43 -10.08 12.79
CA ASN A 292 16.69 -9.44 12.42
C ASN A 292 16.88 -9.22 10.91
N ASP A 293 16.86 -7.97 10.48
CA ASP A 293 17.18 -7.46 9.13
C ASP A 293 16.64 -8.29 7.95
N LEU A 294 15.53 -8.97 8.18
CA LEU A 294 14.86 -9.79 7.17
C LEU A 294 14.23 -8.93 6.08
N ASP A 295 14.32 -9.42 4.86
CA ASP A 295 13.59 -8.93 3.69
C ASP A 295 13.13 -10.11 2.82
N GLU A 296 12.46 -9.82 1.71
CA GLU A 296 11.99 -10.85 0.77
C GLU A 296 13.11 -11.68 0.17
N ASN A 297 14.29 -11.09 -0.05
CA ASN A 297 15.42 -11.79 -0.67
C ASN A 297 16.06 -12.76 0.32
N LEU A 298 16.30 -12.29 1.56
CA LEU A 298 16.87 -13.12 2.60
C LEU A 298 15.93 -14.28 2.99
N ILE A 299 14.62 -14.01 3.12
CA ILE A 299 13.61 -15.05 3.40
C ILE A 299 13.61 -16.09 2.29
N ALA A 300 13.55 -15.69 1.02
CA ALA A 300 13.60 -16.61 -0.11
C ALA A 300 14.89 -17.45 -0.11
N SER A 301 16.05 -16.83 0.19
CA SER A 301 17.32 -17.51 0.31
C SER A 301 17.34 -18.52 1.45
N LEU A 302 16.85 -18.15 2.64
CA LEU A 302 16.75 -19.05 3.79
C LEU A 302 15.85 -20.27 3.50
N LYS A 303 14.71 -20.04 2.85
CA LYS A 303 13.81 -21.13 2.39
C LYS A 303 14.52 -22.06 1.41
N ALA A 304 15.24 -21.53 0.41
CA ALA A 304 16.01 -22.32 -0.55
C ALA A 304 17.14 -23.11 0.11
N GLN A 305 17.75 -22.61 1.18
CA GLN A 305 18.74 -23.32 1.98
C GLN A 305 18.12 -24.37 2.90
N GLY A 306 16.81 -24.53 2.95
CA GLY A 306 16.10 -25.47 3.81
C GLY A 306 16.10 -25.08 5.29
N ALA A 307 16.08 -23.77 5.60
CA ALA A 307 15.91 -23.30 6.97
C ALA A 307 14.57 -23.80 7.55
N CYS A 308 14.60 -24.25 8.80
CA CYS A 308 13.43 -24.79 9.49
C CYS A 308 12.65 -23.67 10.24
N ILE A 309 12.39 -22.57 9.54
CA ILE A 309 11.71 -21.39 10.07
C ILE A 309 10.31 -21.33 9.48
N THR A 310 9.29 -21.13 10.31
CA THR A 310 7.88 -21.10 9.91
C THR A 310 7.15 -19.83 10.38
N SER A 311 7.89 -18.88 10.98
CA SER A 311 7.35 -17.61 11.45
C SER A 311 8.41 -16.52 11.34
N TRP A 312 8.06 -15.37 10.77
CA TRP A 312 9.00 -14.32 10.40
C TRP A 312 8.58 -12.99 11.03
N GLY A 313 9.45 -12.36 11.80
CA GLY A 313 9.28 -11.03 12.36
C GLY A 313 10.11 -10.03 11.54
N VAL A 314 9.46 -9.23 10.69
CA VAL A 314 10.16 -8.34 9.77
C VAL A 314 9.97 -6.89 10.21
N GLY A 315 11.08 -6.18 10.39
CA GLY A 315 11.10 -4.82 10.96
C GLY A 315 11.50 -3.76 9.93
N THR A 316 12.75 -3.32 10.01
CA THR A 316 13.32 -2.16 9.29
C THR A 316 13.02 -2.22 7.79
N ASN A 317 13.43 -3.28 7.12
CA ASN A 317 13.35 -3.39 5.66
C ASN A 317 11.92 -3.36 5.12
N LEU A 318 10.93 -3.79 5.92
CA LEU A 318 9.53 -3.71 5.55
C LEU A 318 8.97 -2.31 5.77
N ILE A 319 9.07 -1.77 7.01
CA ILE A 319 8.38 -0.54 7.39
C ILE A 319 8.97 0.72 6.72
N THR A 320 10.23 0.66 6.29
CA THR A 320 10.90 1.75 5.57
C THR A 320 10.90 1.55 4.06
N SER A 321 10.50 0.38 3.57
CA SER A 321 10.73 -0.05 2.19
C SER A 321 12.17 0.23 1.75
N GLU A 322 13.14 -0.26 2.53
CA GLU A 322 14.55 0.15 2.53
C GLU A 322 15.16 0.21 1.12
N SER A 323 14.90 -0.80 0.29
CA SER A 323 15.45 -0.87 -1.08
C SER A 323 14.86 0.16 -2.04
N GLN A 324 13.66 0.69 -1.75
CA GLN A 324 13.01 1.76 -2.53
C GLN A 324 12.07 2.55 -1.62
N PRO A 325 12.50 3.70 -1.06
CA PRO A 325 11.75 4.42 -0.02
C PRO A 325 10.64 5.33 -0.57
N SER A 326 10.36 5.32 -1.87
CA SER A 326 9.33 6.16 -2.48
C SER A 326 8.49 5.40 -3.52
N PHE A 327 7.17 5.66 -3.52
CA PHE A 327 6.22 5.07 -4.47
C PHE A 327 6.26 5.78 -5.84
N GLY A 328 6.51 7.08 -5.84
CA GLY A 328 6.61 7.89 -7.04
C GLY A 328 5.26 8.21 -7.69
N GLY A 329 4.20 8.27 -6.91
CA GLY A 329 2.90 8.77 -7.35
C GLY A 329 2.95 10.25 -7.73
N VAL A 330 2.10 10.66 -8.66
CA VAL A 330 1.97 12.01 -9.18
C VAL A 330 0.50 12.36 -9.36
N TYR A 331 0.20 13.66 -9.32
CA TYR A 331 -1.15 14.19 -9.48
C TYR A 331 -1.13 15.19 -10.65
N LYS A 332 -1.94 14.99 -11.68
CA LYS A 332 -1.80 15.76 -12.91
C LYS A 332 -3.16 16.13 -13.51
N LEU A 333 -3.25 17.39 -13.98
CA LEU A 333 -4.41 17.92 -14.70
C LEU A 333 -4.63 17.11 -15.98
N ALA A 334 -5.85 16.57 -16.13
CA ALA A 334 -6.27 15.74 -17.25
C ALA A 334 -7.30 16.43 -18.16
N ALA A 335 -8.13 17.31 -17.62
CA ALA A 335 -9.09 18.12 -18.38
C ALA A 335 -9.52 19.38 -17.62
N THR A 336 -10.00 20.38 -18.35
CA THR A 336 -10.73 21.56 -17.84
C THR A 336 -12.12 21.58 -18.45
N TYR A 337 -13.10 22.15 -17.74
CA TYR A 337 -14.45 22.30 -18.27
C TYR A 337 -14.60 23.64 -18.96
N SER A 338 -15.04 23.67 -20.21
CA SER A 338 -15.21 24.90 -20.97
C SER A 338 -16.57 25.56 -20.69
N ASP A 339 -16.69 26.86 -21.02
CA ASP A 339 -17.94 27.61 -20.98
C ASP A 339 -19.02 27.03 -21.93
N GLU A 340 -18.59 26.27 -22.94
CA GLU A 340 -19.47 25.56 -23.87
C GLU A 340 -20.04 24.25 -23.31
N GLY A 341 -19.72 23.90 -22.06
CA GLY A 341 -20.24 22.72 -21.38
C GLY A 341 -19.52 21.41 -21.77
N GLN A 342 -18.27 21.47 -22.18
CA GLN A 342 -17.48 20.31 -22.62
C GLN A 342 -16.15 20.18 -21.87
N TRP A 343 -15.69 18.94 -21.68
CA TRP A 343 -14.36 18.66 -21.18
C TRP A 343 -13.30 18.90 -22.25
N VAL A 344 -12.41 19.84 -22.01
CA VAL A 344 -11.24 20.13 -22.85
C VAL A 344 -10.04 19.33 -22.31
N PRO A 345 -9.58 18.29 -23.02
CA PRO A 345 -8.50 17.43 -22.54
C PRO A 345 -7.18 18.21 -22.40
N LYS A 346 -6.43 17.90 -21.36
CA LYS A 346 -5.11 18.48 -21.06
C LYS A 346 -4.05 17.40 -21.02
N ILE A 347 -2.88 17.70 -21.55
CA ILE A 347 -1.73 16.79 -21.57
C ILE A 347 -0.48 17.51 -21.11
N LYS A 348 0.30 16.88 -20.25
CA LYS A 348 1.65 17.32 -19.93
C LYS A 348 2.65 16.64 -20.84
N LEU A 349 3.39 17.40 -21.62
CA LEU A 349 4.51 16.92 -22.41
C LEU A 349 5.78 16.82 -21.56
N SER A 350 6.71 15.98 -22.01
CA SER A 350 8.03 15.82 -21.40
C SER A 350 8.98 15.23 -22.42
N GLU A 351 10.26 15.58 -22.36
CA GLU A 351 11.34 14.92 -23.11
C GLU A 351 11.41 13.40 -22.80
N ASN A 352 11.04 13.03 -21.59
CA ASN A 352 10.89 11.61 -21.21
C ASN A 352 9.46 11.16 -21.49
N SER A 353 9.28 10.26 -22.46
CA SER A 353 7.98 9.71 -22.87
C SER A 353 7.20 9.05 -21.72
N GLU A 354 7.88 8.48 -20.72
CA GLU A 354 7.25 7.89 -19.53
C GLU A 354 6.51 8.92 -18.68
N LYS A 355 6.87 10.21 -18.80
CA LYS A 355 6.23 11.32 -18.06
C LYS A 355 5.05 11.95 -18.80
N ILE A 356 4.76 11.52 -20.01
CA ILE A 356 3.59 11.97 -20.78
C ILE A 356 2.33 11.39 -20.13
N THR A 357 1.32 12.24 -19.90
CA THR A 357 0.07 11.86 -19.23
C THR A 357 -1.00 11.35 -20.20
N ASN A 358 -2.01 10.67 -19.69
CA ASN A 358 -3.22 10.34 -20.45
C ASN A 358 -4.27 11.44 -20.19
N PRO A 359 -4.78 12.11 -21.26
CA PRO A 359 -5.73 13.22 -21.11
C PRO A 359 -7.18 12.74 -20.92
N GLY A 360 -8.06 13.69 -20.57
CA GLY A 360 -9.53 13.49 -20.59
C GLY A 360 -10.10 12.88 -19.30
N ASN A 361 -11.42 12.73 -19.27
CA ASN A 361 -12.16 12.06 -18.21
C ASN A 361 -12.14 10.55 -18.48
N LYS A 362 -11.57 9.76 -17.57
CA LYS A 362 -11.27 8.33 -17.82
C LYS A 362 -11.93 7.41 -16.81
N GLN A 363 -12.22 6.18 -17.27
CA GLN A 363 -12.50 5.01 -16.47
C GLN A 363 -11.46 3.93 -16.76
N ILE A 364 -11.23 3.02 -15.83
CA ILE A 364 -10.37 1.86 -16.00
C ILE A 364 -11.25 0.63 -15.89
N TYR A 365 -11.06 -0.30 -16.83
CA TYR A 365 -11.73 -1.58 -16.83
C TYR A 365 -10.70 -2.71 -16.71
N ARG A 366 -10.78 -3.50 -15.64
CA ARG A 366 -10.02 -4.73 -15.51
C ARG A 366 -10.65 -5.80 -16.37
N ILE A 367 -9.89 -6.34 -17.30
CA ILE A 367 -10.30 -7.42 -18.18
C ILE A 367 -9.89 -8.75 -17.54
N ILE A 368 -10.89 -9.57 -17.26
CA ILE A 368 -10.71 -10.88 -16.62
C ILE A 368 -11.14 -11.96 -17.62
N GLU A 369 -10.26 -12.91 -17.88
CA GLU A 369 -10.58 -14.07 -18.73
C GLU A 369 -11.49 -15.03 -17.95
N LYS A 370 -12.66 -15.35 -18.50
CA LYS A 370 -13.68 -16.15 -17.80
C LYS A 370 -13.26 -17.58 -17.51
N ASP A 371 -12.51 -18.20 -18.42
CA ASP A 371 -12.11 -19.61 -18.29
C ASP A 371 -11.10 -19.83 -17.16
N SER A 372 -10.18 -18.90 -16.99
CA SER A 372 -9.12 -18.97 -15.97
C SER A 372 -9.43 -18.18 -14.70
N GLY A 373 -10.32 -17.19 -14.76
CA GLY A 373 -10.54 -16.19 -13.72
C GLY A 373 -9.34 -15.26 -13.49
N LYS A 374 -8.41 -15.19 -14.46
CA LYS A 374 -7.17 -14.41 -14.37
C LYS A 374 -7.28 -13.06 -15.05
N VAL A 375 -6.57 -12.09 -14.51
CA VAL A 375 -6.41 -10.78 -15.14
C VAL A 375 -5.64 -10.94 -16.46
N PHE A 376 -6.25 -10.47 -17.54
CA PHE A 376 -5.63 -10.43 -18.85
C PHE A 376 -4.91 -9.09 -19.09
N ALA A 377 -5.61 -7.98 -18.85
CA ALA A 377 -5.09 -6.62 -19.01
C ALA A 377 -5.96 -5.64 -18.21
N ASP A 378 -5.47 -4.41 -18.03
CA ASP A 378 -6.31 -3.28 -17.67
C ASP A 378 -6.47 -2.35 -18.87
N TYR A 379 -7.68 -1.80 -19.04
CA TYR A 379 -8.09 -1.03 -20.21
C TYR A 379 -8.59 0.34 -19.80
N ILE A 380 -7.86 1.39 -20.16
CA ILE A 380 -8.22 2.78 -19.85
C ILE A 380 -9.00 3.36 -21.02
N ALA A 381 -10.21 3.82 -20.76
CA ALA A 381 -11.10 4.40 -21.75
C ALA A 381 -11.65 5.76 -21.29
N LEU A 382 -12.22 6.54 -22.18
CA LEU A 382 -12.96 7.73 -21.79
C LEU A 382 -14.28 7.32 -21.10
N GLU A 383 -14.73 8.11 -20.14
CA GLU A 383 -15.92 7.84 -19.32
C GLU A 383 -17.22 7.72 -20.15
N ASP A 384 -17.26 8.37 -21.33
CA ASP A 384 -18.40 8.36 -22.26
C ASP A 384 -18.39 7.16 -23.23
N GLU A 385 -17.37 6.30 -23.16
CA GLU A 385 -17.32 5.07 -23.95
C GLU A 385 -18.11 3.93 -23.27
N THR A 386 -18.82 3.18 -24.07
CA THR A 386 -19.60 2.01 -23.60
C THR A 386 -19.08 0.75 -24.28
N PHE A 387 -18.95 -0.31 -23.52
CA PHE A 387 -18.41 -1.59 -24.01
C PHE A 387 -19.42 -2.72 -23.77
N SER A 388 -19.38 -3.72 -24.64
CA SER A 388 -20.20 -4.93 -24.52
C SER A 388 -19.30 -6.15 -24.44
N GLU A 389 -19.39 -6.90 -23.34
CA GLU A 389 -18.66 -8.17 -23.18
C GLU A 389 -19.07 -9.25 -24.24
N LYS A 390 -20.13 -9.01 -25.01
CA LYS A 390 -20.60 -9.92 -26.08
C LYS A 390 -19.88 -9.68 -27.40
N GLU A 391 -19.14 -8.59 -27.53
CA GLU A 391 -18.40 -8.21 -28.73
C GLU A 391 -16.92 -8.55 -28.57
N ASP A 392 -16.22 -8.70 -29.70
CA ASP A 392 -14.77 -8.89 -29.68
C ASP A 392 -14.09 -7.62 -29.19
N LEU A 393 -13.15 -7.75 -28.23
CA LEU A 393 -12.35 -6.64 -27.71
C LEU A 393 -10.93 -6.73 -28.26
N VAL A 394 -10.50 -5.68 -28.96
CA VAL A 394 -9.12 -5.55 -29.43
C VAL A 394 -8.34 -4.68 -28.45
N LEU A 395 -7.29 -5.25 -27.91
CA LEU A 395 -6.34 -4.59 -27.03
C LEU A 395 -5.01 -4.37 -27.76
N PHE A 396 -4.35 -3.25 -27.49
CA PHE A 396 -3.04 -2.98 -28.09
C PHE A 396 -2.16 -2.15 -27.13
N ASP A 397 -0.87 -2.44 -27.13
CA ASP A 397 0.11 -1.67 -26.38
C ASP A 397 0.20 -0.23 -26.94
N PRO A 398 -0.05 0.81 -26.12
CA PRO A 398 -0.06 2.19 -26.61
C PRO A 398 1.33 2.73 -27.02
N ILE A 399 2.41 2.01 -26.71
CA ILE A 399 3.78 2.32 -27.14
C ILE A 399 4.15 1.49 -28.35
N ASP A 400 4.02 0.16 -28.23
CA ASP A 400 4.33 -0.81 -29.28
C ASP A 400 3.03 -1.24 -29.99
N THR A 401 2.40 -0.34 -30.74
CA THR A 401 1.03 -0.51 -31.29
C THR A 401 0.85 -1.71 -32.23
N TRP A 402 1.94 -2.37 -32.64
CA TRP A 402 1.91 -3.62 -33.39
C TRP A 402 1.60 -4.85 -32.52
N LYS A 403 1.82 -4.74 -31.20
CA LYS A 403 1.44 -5.78 -30.23
C LYS A 403 -0.06 -5.66 -29.96
N LYS A 404 -0.81 -6.59 -30.53
CA LYS A 404 -2.28 -6.61 -30.42
C LYS A 404 -2.76 -7.98 -29.95
N SER A 405 -3.82 -7.96 -29.15
CA SER A 405 -4.55 -9.14 -28.70
C SER A 405 -6.03 -8.95 -28.95
N THR A 406 -6.74 -10.01 -29.36
CA THR A 406 -8.19 -9.97 -29.52
C THR A 406 -8.84 -10.99 -28.64
N LEU A 407 -9.67 -10.52 -27.71
CA LEU A 407 -10.54 -11.35 -26.88
C LEU A 407 -11.88 -11.52 -27.57
N LYS A 408 -12.36 -12.76 -27.64
CA LYS A 408 -13.65 -13.07 -28.25
C LYS A 408 -14.81 -12.66 -27.35
N GLY A 409 -15.86 -12.14 -27.97
CA GLY A 409 -17.09 -11.81 -27.23
C GLY A 409 -17.58 -12.98 -26.39
N GLY A 410 -17.90 -12.72 -25.13
CA GLY A 410 -18.35 -13.73 -24.18
C GLY A 410 -17.22 -14.43 -23.40
N SER A 411 -15.94 -14.36 -23.83
CA SER A 411 -14.82 -15.02 -23.17
C SER A 411 -14.18 -14.21 -22.01
N TYR A 412 -14.57 -12.98 -21.82
CA TYR A 412 -14.02 -12.08 -20.82
C TYR A 412 -15.11 -11.35 -20.04
N GLU A 413 -14.73 -10.78 -18.91
CA GLU A 413 -15.50 -9.88 -18.07
C GLU A 413 -14.77 -8.54 -17.95
N MET A 414 -15.53 -7.43 -17.93
CA MET A 414 -15.02 -6.07 -17.73
C MET A 414 -15.49 -5.51 -16.39
N ARG A 415 -14.56 -5.31 -15.46
CA ARG A 415 -14.84 -4.76 -14.14
C ARG A 415 -14.33 -3.32 -14.05
N PRO A 416 -15.20 -2.30 -13.86
CA PRO A 416 -14.75 -0.94 -13.64
C PRO A 416 -14.00 -0.85 -12.30
N LEU A 417 -12.86 -0.16 -12.27
CA LEU A 417 -12.02 -0.02 -11.09
C LEU A 417 -12.27 1.26 -10.32
N LEU A 418 -12.52 2.39 -11.01
CA LEU A 418 -12.84 3.65 -10.35
C LEU A 418 -14.30 3.64 -9.87
N VAL A 419 -14.48 3.70 -8.55
CA VAL A 419 -15.80 3.78 -7.92
C VAL A 419 -16.01 5.15 -7.30
N PRO A 420 -17.26 5.66 -7.18
CA PRO A 420 -17.54 6.94 -6.56
C PRO A 420 -17.25 6.90 -5.05
N ILE A 421 -16.48 7.87 -4.58
CA ILE A 421 -16.13 8.05 -3.16
C ILE A 421 -16.87 9.27 -2.59
N PHE A 422 -16.76 10.42 -3.26
CA PHE A 422 -17.52 11.64 -2.97
C PHE A 422 -18.26 12.06 -4.22
N LEU A 423 -19.50 12.51 -4.07
CA LEU A 423 -20.31 13.14 -5.11
C LEU A 423 -20.88 14.45 -4.58
N GLY A 424 -20.56 15.57 -5.24
CA GLY A 424 -20.96 16.90 -4.80
C GLY A 424 -20.50 17.19 -3.37
N GLY A 425 -19.28 16.81 -3.01
CA GLY A 425 -18.71 16.96 -1.67
C GLY A 425 -19.26 16.00 -0.60
N LYS A 426 -20.21 15.14 -0.94
CA LYS A 426 -20.81 14.17 0.00
C LYS A 426 -20.18 12.80 -0.14
N LEU A 427 -19.77 12.22 0.99
CA LEU A 427 -19.26 10.86 1.05
C LEU A 427 -20.38 9.87 0.68
N VAL A 428 -20.14 9.05 -0.35
CA VAL A 428 -21.07 8.01 -0.82
C VAL A 428 -20.48 6.60 -0.68
N TYR A 429 -19.20 6.50 -0.30
CA TYR A 429 -18.48 5.25 -0.15
C TYR A 429 -18.44 4.81 1.31
N ASN A 430 -18.70 3.53 1.55
CA ASN A 430 -18.55 2.93 2.87
C ASN A 430 -17.16 2.27 2.95
N CYS A 431 -16.24 2.84 3.73
CA CYS A 431 -14.90 2.31 3.89
C CYS A 431 -14.95 0.93 4.56
N PRO A 432 -14.43 -0.12 3.92
CA PRO A 432 -14.39 -1.45 4.50
C PRO A 432 -13.41 -1.53 5.69
N SER A 433 -13.59 -2.53 6.56
CA SER A 433 -12.62 -2.85 7.60
C SER A 433 -11.29 -3.35 7.00
N VAL A 434 -10.20 -3.27 7.78
CA VAL A 434 -8.89 -3.80 7.34
C VAL A 434 -8.96 -5.30 7.01
N GLU A 435 -9.79 -6.06 7.71
CA GLU A 435 -9.99 -7.49 7.44
C GLU A 435 -10.66 -7.73 6.08
N GLU A 436 -11.69 -6.96 5.75
CA GLU A 436 -12.35 -7.02 4.44
C GLU A 436 -11.41 -6.60 3.31
N ILE A 437 -10.63 -5.53 3.52
CA ILE A 437 -9.61 -5.06 2.55
C ILE A 437 -8.53 -6.13 2.35
N LYS A 438 -8.06 -6.78 3.43
CA LYS A 438 -7.10 -7.89 3.37
C LYS A 438 -7.65 -9.08 2.58
N ALA A 439 -8.91 -9.44 2.81
CA ALA A 439 -9.58 -10.51 2.07
C ALA A 439 -9.72 -10.17 0.58
N HIS A 440 -10.06 -8.92 0.26
CA HIS A 440 -10.09 -8.41 -1.11
C HIS A 440 -8.70 -8.45 -1.74
N CYS A 441 -7.68 -7.93 -1.04
CA CYS A 441 -6.30 -7.91 -1.52
C CYS A 441 -5.78 -9.32 -1.86
N LYS A 442 -6.12 -10.32 -1.03
CA LYS A 442 -5.76 -11.71 -1.32
C LYS A 442 -6.41 -12.21 -2.62
N LYS A 443 -7.70 -11.92 -2.85
CA LYS A 443 -8.39 -12.29 -4.10
C LYS A 443 -7.78 -11.61 -5.32
N GLU A 444 -7.43 -10.34 -5.20
CA GLU A 444 -6.77 -9.57 -6.26
C GLU A 444 -5.40 -10.18 -6.62
N GLN A 445 -4.60 -10.55 -5.63
CA GLN A 445 -3.33 -11.24 -5.84
C GLN A 445 -3.51 -12.62 -6.51
N GLU A 446 -4.53 -13.37 -6.08
CA GLU A 446 -4.86 -14.68 -6.64
C GLU A 446 -5.41 -14.60 -8.07
N SER A 447 -6.00 -13.47 -8.47
CA SER A 447 -6.44 -13.24 -9.86
C SER A 447 -5.29 -13.00 -10.84
N LEU A 448 -4.08 -12.71 -10.36
CA LEU A 448 -2.90 -12.59 -11.24
C LEU A 448 -2.33 -13.95 -11.59
N TRP A 449 -1.74 -14.02 -12.80
CA TRP A 449 -0.94 -15.17 -13.20
C TRP A 449 0.29 -15.31 -12.28
N GLU A 450 0.78 -16.53 -12.12
CA GLU A 450 1.94 -16.82 -11.27
C GLU A 450 3.18 -16.04 -11.73
N GLU A 451 3.36 -15.90 -13.04
CA GLU A 451 4.44 -15.15 -13.67
C GLU A 451 4.48 -13.69 -13.25
N CYS A 452 3.31 -13.06 -13.04
CA CYS A 452 3.21 -11.67 -12.59
C CYS A 452 3.57 -11.50 -11.11
N ARG A 453 3.53 -12.58 -10.33
CA ARG A 453 3.78 -12.59 -8.89
C ARG A 453 5.22 -12.93 -8.51
N ARG A 454 6.10 -13.22 -9.47
CA ARG A 454 7.51 -13.52 -9.22
C ARG A 454 8.22 -12.38 -8.50
N LEU A 455 9.08 -12.71 -7.55
CA LEU A 455 9.93 -11.73 -6.85
C LEU A 455 11.00 -11.14 -7.76
N THR A 456 11.46 -11.92 -8.74
CA THR A 456 12.51 -11.54 -9.70
C THR A 456 11.97 -11.69 -11.11
N ASN A 457 12.16 -10.68 -11.94
CA ASN A 457 11.72 -10.64 -13.33
C ASN A 457 10.25 -11.06 -13.51
N PRO A 458 9.29 -10.39 -12.82
CA PRO A 458 7.87 -10.65 -13.00
C PRO A 458 7.43 -10.30 -14.41
N HIS A 459 6.43 -11.02 -14.93
CA HIS A 459 5.74 -10.62 -16.15
C HIS A 459 4.89 -9.38 -15.88
N ALA A 460 4.89 -8.44 -16.82
CA ALA A 460 4.07 -7.23 -16.70
C ALA A 460 2.65 -7.50 -17.27
N VAL A 461 1.63 -7.10 -16.52
CA VAL A 461 0.26 -7.01 -17.05
C VAL A 461 0.17 -5.79 -17.95
N HIS A 462 -0.50 -5.93 -19.09
CA HIS A 462 -0.70 -4.83 -20.03
C HIS A 462 -1.70 -3.81 -19.50
N VAL A 463 -1.41 -2.53 -19.73
CA VAL A 463 -2.33 -1.41 -19.48
C VAL A 463 -2.54 -0.71 -20.81
N ASP A 464 -3.65 -1.03 -21.44
CA ASP A 464 -3.96 -0.61 -22.80
C ASP A 464 -4.93 0.58 -22.80
N LEU A 465 -4.97 1.32 -23.89
CA LEU A 465 -5.86 2.45 -24.08
C LEU A 465 -6.95 2.12 -25.09
N SER A 466 -8.16 2.68 -24.91
CA SER A 466 -9.17 2.67 -25.97
C SER A 466 -8.70 3.41 -27.21
N ASP A 467 -9.20 3.02 -28.36
CA ASP A 467 -8.89 3.70 -29.62
C ASP A 467 -9.17 5.22 -29.52
N LYS A 468 -10.31 5.58 -28.91
CA LYS A 468 -10.73 6.98 -28.74
C LYS A 468 -9.77 7.77 -27.84
N LEU A 469 -9.37 7.19 -26.71
CA LEU A 469 -8.40 7.82 -25.80
C LEU A 469 -7.01 7.91 -26.45
N TYR A 470 -6.59 6.86 -27.15
CA TYR A 470 -5.32 6.84 -27.87
C TYR A 470 -5.24 7.91 -28.96
N GLU A 471 -6.27 8.04 -29.81
CA GLU A 471 -6.31 9.06 -30.88
C GLU A 471 -6.42 10.48 -30.27
N MET A 472 -7.18 10.68 -29.19
CA MET A 472 -7.19 11.95 -28.44
C MET A 472 -5.78 12.33 -27.98
N LYS A 473 -5.07 11.41 -27.35
CA LYS A 473 -3.69 11.61 -26.87
C LYS A 473 -2.74 11.95 -28.02
N LYS A 474 -2.80 11.18 -29.10
CA LYS A 474 -2.00 11.37 -30.31
C LYS A 474 -2.27 12.72 -30.98
N GLY A 475 -3.53 13.14 -31.05
CA GLY A 475 -3.92 14.45 -31.56
C GLY A 475 -3.31 15.61 -30.78
N LEU A 476 -3.37 15.54 -29.43
CA LEU A 476 -2.74 16.55 -28.57
C LEU A 476 -1.21 16.56 -28.70
N LEU A 477 -0.58 15.38 -28.79
CA LEU A 477 0.86 15.29 -29.04
C LEU A 477 1.24 15.96 -30.36
N ALA A 478 0.49 15.72 -31.44
CA ALA A 478 0.73 16.32 -32.75
C ALA A 478 0.52 17.85 -32.74
N GLN A 479 -0.48 18.34 -31.99
CA GLN A 479 -0.75 19.78 -31.85
C GLN A 479 0.43 20.52 -31.21
N TYR A 480 1.00 19.99 -30.13
CA TYR A 480 2.10 20.64 -29.42
C TYR A 480 3.49 20.34 -30.02
N SER A 481 3.62 19.28 -30.84
CA SER A 481 4.89 19.00 -31.57
C SER A 481 5.08 19.89 -32.79
N ARG A 482 4.00 20.46 -33.31
CA ARG A 482 4.01 21.42 -34.41
C ARG A 482 4.26 22.86 -33.92
N GLY A 483 4.98 23.00 -32.80
CA GLY A 483 5.29 24.29 -32.18
C GLY A 483 5.84 25.31 -33.15
N GLU A 484 4.96 26.01 -33.80
CA GLU A 484 5.12 27.27 -34.48
C GLU A 484 4.02 28.23 -34.08
#